data_031c600b894b97982232d9b99f019b94
#
_entry.id   031c600b894b97982232d9b99f019b94
#
_cell.length_a   1.000
_cell.length_b   1.000
_cell.length_c   1.000
_cell.angle_alpha   90.00
_cell.angle_beta   90.00
_cell.angle_gamma   90.00
#
_symmetry.space_group_name_H-M   'P 1'
#
loop_
_entity.id
_entity.type
_entity.pdbx_description
1 polymer ?
#
loop_
_entity_poly.entity_id
_entity_poly.type
_entity_poly.pdbx_seq_one_letter_code
_entity_poly.pdbx_strand_id
1 'polypeptide(L)' 'MDNLIRELRAIKRLSQADLADALGVSRQTINALETGKYDPSLPLAFKLAKLFNQKIEEIFLEETTV' A
#
# COMPACT_ATOMS: atom_id res chain seq x y z
N MET A 1 5.35 -4.08 -8.19
CA MET A 1 5.86 -2.69 -8.02
C MET A 1 6.36 -2.52 -6.60
N ASP A 2 7.56 -2.01 -6.45
CA ASP A 2 8.11 -1.74 -5.12
C ASP A 2 7.32 -0.62 -4.44
N ASN A 3 7.21 -0.72 -3.13
CA ASN A 3 6.44 0.26 -2.37
C ASN A 3 6.90 0.29 -0.92
N LEU A 4 6.40 1.29 -0.20
CA LEU A 4 6.73 1.52 1.21
C LEU A 4 5.55 1.20 2.14
N ILE A 5 4.60 0.37 1.70
CA ILE A 5 3.40 0.07 2.49
C ILE A 5 3.78 -0.54 3.83
N ARG A 6 4.70 -1.50 3.86
CA ARG A 6 5.12 -2.15 5.10
C ARG A 6 5.70 -1.13 6.08
N GLU A 7 6.57 -0.25 5.61
CA GLU A 7 7.22 0.76 6.43
C GLU A 7 6.22 1.77 6.96
N LEU A 8 5.30 2.22 6.13
CA LEU A 8 4.26 3.17 6.52
C LEU A 8 3.29 2.52 7.50
N ARG A 9 2.96 1.25 7.28
CA ARG A 9 2.12 0.47 8.19
C ARG A 9 2.79 0.35 9.57
N ALA A 10 4.08 0.06 9.59
CA ALA A 10 4.84 -0.06 10.83
C ALA A 10 4.86 1.26 11.61
N ILE A 11 5.02 2.38 10.93
CA ILE A 11 4.99 3.70 11.55
C ILE A 11 3.64 3.94 12.24
N LYS A 12 2.55 3.54 11.61
CA LYS A 12 1.20 3.67 12.18
C LYS A 12 0.84 2.53 13.13
N ARG A 13 1.73 1.57 13.31
CA ARG A 13 1.51 0.38 14.16
C ARG A 13 0.28 -0.43 13.74
N LEU A 14 0.08 -0.55 12.44
CA LEU A 14 -1.00 -1.35 11.88
C LEU A 14 -0.47 -2.73 11.48
N SER A 15 -1.23 -3.77 11.83
CA SER A 15 -0.97 -5.10 11.29
C SER A 15 -1.47 -5.16 9.85
N GLN A 16 -1.10 -6.21 9.11
CA GLN A 16 -1.67 -6.43 7.78
C GLN A 16 -3.20 -6.55 7.85
N ALA A 17 -3.70 -7.23 8.88
CA ALA A 17 -5.13 -7.37 9.08
C ALA A 17 -5.81 -6.02 9.34
N ASP A 18 -5.18 -5.17 10.17
CA ASP A 18 -5.71 -3.84 10.45
C ASP A 18 -5.81 -3.01 9.18
N LEU A 19 -4.76 -3.04 8.36
CA LEU A 19 -4.74 -2.29 7.11
C LEU A 19 -5.79 -2.83 6.14
N ALA A 20 -5.91 -4.15 6.05
CA ALA A 20 -6.91 -4.79 5.21
C ALA A 20 -8.32 -4.34 5.58
N ASP A 21 -8.63 -4.34 6.88
CA ASP A 21 -9.93 -3.88 7.37
C ASP A 21 -10.18 -2.42 7.02
N ALA A 22 -9.19 -1.58 7.22
CA ALA A 22 -9.31 -0.14 6.94
C ALA A 22 -9.57 0.13 5.46
N LEU A 23 -9.00 -0.68 4.58
CA LEU A 23 -9.15 -0.51 3.14
C LEU A 23 -10.30 -1.31 2.52
N GLY A 24 -10.90 -2.22 3.30
CA GLY A 24 -11.98 -3.06 2.81
C GLY A 24 -11.52 -4.15 1.86
N VAL A 25 -10.31 -4.65 2.05
CA VAL A 25 -9.74 -5.74 1.22
C VAL A 25 -9.29 -6.88 2.12
N SER A 26 -8.87 -8.00 1.51
CA SER A 26 -8.37 -9.13 2.27
C SER A 26 -6.93 -8.91 2.73
N ARG A 27 -6.54 -9.61 3.80
CA ARG A 27 -5.15 -9.62 4.25
C ARG A 27 -4.22 -10.14 3.16
N GLN A 28 -4.67 -11.13 2.39
CA GLN A 28 -3.89 -11.66 1.27
C GLN A 28 -3.58 -10.59 0.24
N THR A 29 -4.53 -9.68 -0.01
CA THR A 29 -4.33 -8.55 -0.91
C THR A 29 -3.22 -7.64 -0.38
N ILE A 30 -3.24 -7.34 0.92
CA ILE A 30 -2.19 -6.51 1.53
C ILE A 30 -0.83 -7.18 1.38
N ASN A 31 -0.75 -8.48 1.66
CA ASN A 31 0.51 -9.19 1.52
C ASN A 31 1.02 -9.15 0.07
N ALA A 32 0.14 -9.37 -0.89
CA ALA A 32 0.50 -9.33 -2.30
C ALA A 32 0.97 -7.94 -2.74
N LEU A 33 0.34 -6.89 -2.21
CA LEU A 33 0.79 -5.51 -2.46
C LEU A 33 2.19 -5.29 -1.90
N GLU A 34 2.42 -5.67 -0.64
CA GLU A 34 3.70 -5.44 0.04
C GLU A 34 4.86 -6.18 -0.62
N THR A 35 4.59 -7.35 -1.16
CA THR A 35 5.62 -8.16 -1.84
C THR A 35 5.82 -7.79 -3.30
N GLY A 36 5.04 -6.83 -3.81
CA GLY A 36 5.16 -6.38 -5.20
C GLY A 36 4.56 -7.32 -6.22
N LYS A 37 3.83 -8.34 -5.78
CA LYS A 37 3.20 -9.31 -6.68
C LYS A 37 1.91 -8.82 -7.30
N TYR A 38 1.35 -7.76 -6.75
CA TYR A 38 0.06 -7.22 -7.18
C TYR A 38 0.12 -5.70 -7.13
N ASP A 39 -0.27 -5.08 -8.21
CA ASP A 39 -0.36 -3.62 -8.28
C ASP A 39 -1.79 -3.21 -7.95
N PRO A 40 -2.01 -2.19 -7.12
CA PRO A 40 -3.35 -1.81 -6.73
C PRO A 40 -4.12 -1.17 -7.88
N SER A 41 -5.45 -1.29 -7.82
CA SER A 41 -6.29 -0.47 -8.66
C SER A 41 -6.12 0.99 -8.27
N LEU A 42 -6.48 1.89 -9.16
CA LEU A 42 -6.40 3.32 -8.86
C LEU A 42 -7.24 3.71 -7.64
N PRO A 43 -8.49 3.23 -7.50
CA PRO A 43 -9.25 3.52 -6.28
C PRO A 43 -8.56 3.04 -5.00
N LEU A 44 -7.94 1.87 -5.01
CA LEU A 44 -7.23 1.36 -3.86
C LEU A 44 -5.98 2.20 -3.56
N ALA A 45 -5.26 2.62 -4.60
CA ALA A 45 -4.10 3.50 -4.44
C ALA A 45 -4.49 4.82 -3.78
N PHE A 46 -5.63 5.41 -4.16
CA PHE A 46 -6.13 6.62 -3.53
C PHE A 46 -6.49 6.39 -2.06
N LYS A 47 -7.09 5.25 -1.72
CA LYS A 47 -7.40 4.92 -0.33
C LYS A 47 -6.14 4.81 0.51
N LEU A 48 -5.10 4.18 -0.03
CA LEU A 48 -3.80 4.08 0.65
C LEU A 48 -3.19 5.45 0.85
N ALA A 49 -3.23 6.30 -0.16
CA ALA A 49 -2.69 7.66 -0.07
C ALA A 49 -3.37 8.46 1.04
N LYS A 50 -4.69 8.37 1.13
CA LYS A 50 -5.46 9.07 2.18
C LYS A 50 -5.15 8.51 3.56
N LEU A 51 -5.09 7.20 3.69
CA LEU A 51 -4.84 6.55 4.98
C LEU A 51 -3.48 6.91 5.54
N PHE A 52 -2.46 6.92 4.69
CA PHE A 52 -1.10 7.22 5.10
C PHE A 52 -0.75 8.71 5.01
N ASN A 53 -1.65 9.53 4.47
CA ASN A 53 -1.42 10.95 4.24
C ASN A 53 -0.14 11.18 3.43
N GLN A 54 -0.02 10.40 2.36
CA GLN A 54 1.12 10.44 1.45
C GLN A 54 0.60 10.50 0.02
N LYS A 55 1.41 11.02 -0.87
CA LYS A 55 1.09 10.95 -2.30
C LYS A 55 1.30 9.53 -2.80
N ILE A 56 0.56 9.14 -3.85
CA ILE A 56 0.71 7.81 -4.44
C ILE A 56 2.17 7.55 -4.81
N GLU A 57 2.83 8.50 -5.43
CA GLU A 57 4.22 8.36 -5.85
C GLU A 57 5.22 8.34 -4.68
N GLU A 58 4.78 8.69 -3.49
CA GLU A 58 5.58 8.54 -2.27
C GLU A 58 5.43 7.15 -1.66
N ILE A 59 4.35 6.46 -1.98
CA ILE A 59 4.08 5.10 -1.51
C ILE A 59 4.63 4.06 -2.47
N PHE A 60 4.35 4.24 -3.76
CA PHE A 60 4.74 3.30 -4.81
C PHE A 60 5.96 3.84 -5.54
N LEU A 61 7.01 3.02 -5.58
CA LEU A 61 8.28 3.39 -6.17
C LEU A 61 8.30 2.94 -7.61
N GLU A 62 8.26 3.89 -8.51
CA GLU A 62 8.30 3.61 -9.93
C GLU A 62 9.74 3.45 -10.39
N GLU A 63 10.01 2.37 -11.12
CA GLU A 63 11.31 2.23 -11.78
C GLU A 63 11.30 3.12 -13.01
N THR A 64 11.98 4.22 -12.92
CA THR A 64 12.05 5.15 -14.04
C THR A 64 13.22 4.80 -14.93
N THR A 65 12.94 4.43 -16.15
CA THR A 65 13.95 4.14 -17.14
C THR A 65 13.91 5.13 -18.29
N VAL A 66 13.38 6.27 -18.05
CA VAL A 66 13.24 7.29 -19.10
C VAL A 66 14.53 8.06 -19.25
#